data_0594a6b8ce50d7fdac3cd5f10498878d
#
_entry.id   0594a6b8ce50d7fdac3cd5f10498878d
#
_cell.length_a   1.000
_cell.length_b   1.000
_cell.length_c   1.000
_cell.angle_alpha   90.00
_cell.angle_beta   90.00
_cell.angle_gamma   90.00
#
_symmetry.space_group_name_H-M   'P 1'
#
loop_
_entity.id
_entity.type
_entity.pdbx_description
1 polymer ?
#
loop_
_entity_poly.entity_id
_entity_poly.type
_entity_poly.pdbx_seq_one_letter_code
_entity_poly.pdbx_strand_id
1 'polypeptide(L)'
;LNGVYVLNSGNKGNNNSSLSFYDFETKKVEADIFKKVNGRGLGDTANDILVYGSKAYIAVTNSNTIEVIDLQGKSLKQIVSDGDPLQPRFFSCYNGKVYVSLYGGYVARLDTTSLTIESKVKVGRNPEQMAIANNKLYVANSGGADFNTAVGYDKTVSVVDLPTFKEKTKIEVVTNPVNMLADSQGDVYLVSM
;
A
#
# COMPACT_ATOMS: atom_id res chain seq x y z
N LEU A 1 -4.21 -17.61 12.69
CA LEU A 1 -5.28 -17.78 11.71
C LEU A 1 -4.81 -18.70 10.58
N ASN A 2 -5.64 -19.67 10.22
CA ASN A 2 -5.39 -20.59 9.12
C ASN A 2 -6.38 -20.30 7.98
N GLY A 3 -6.09 -19.29 7.15
CA GLY A 3 -7.02 -18.82 6.13
C GLY A 3 -6.49 -17.68 5.29
N VAL A 4 -7.40 -17.05 4.54
CA VAL A 4 -7.09 -15.96 3.61
C VAL A 4 -7.98 -14.74 3.92
N TYR A 5 -7.37 -13.58 4.02
CA TYR A 5 -8.08 -12.31 3.93
C TYR A 5 -8.40 -11.97 2.47
N VAL A 6 -9.61 -11.50 2.25
CA VAL A 6 -10.06 -10.94 0.97
C VAL A 6 -10.46 -9.49 1.20
N LEU A 7 -9.64 -8.58 0.69
CA LEU A 7 -9.94 -7.16 0.75
C LEU A 7 -10.85 -6.79 -0.43
N ASN A 8 -12.02 -6.26 -0.11
CA ASN A 8 -12.99 -5.81 -1.11
C ASN A 8 -12.92 -4.29 -1.21
N SER A 9 -12.53 -3.78 -2.38
CA SER A 9 -12.35 -2.35 -2.62
C SER A 9 -13.68 -1.56 -2.48
N GLY A 10 -14.78 -2.19 -2.81
CA GLY A 10 -16.08 -1.51 -2.92
C GLY A 10 -16.17 -0.63 -4.18
N ASN A 11 -17.15 0.24 -4.20
CA ASN A 11 -17.36 1.22 -5.28
C ASN A 11 -16.92 2.61 -4.79
N LYS A 12 -16.11 3.28 -5.59
CA LYS A 12 -15.64 4.65 -5.29
C LYS A 12 -16.81 5.59 -5.00
N GLY A 13 -16.74 6.30 -3.89
CA GLY A 13 -17.77 7.22 -3.41
C GLY A 13 -18.87 6.58 -2.54
N ASN A 14 -18.90 5.23 -2.43
CA ASN A 14 -19.95 4.55 -1.66
C ASN A 14 -19.53 4.18 -0.23
N ASN A 15 -18.27 4.39 0.13
CA ASN A 15 -17.74 4.10 1.47
C ASN A 15 -18.05 2.68 1.94
N ASN A 16 -17.93 1.71 1.04
CA ASN A 16 -18.37 0.33 1.24
C ASN A 16 -17.27 -0.72 1.05
N SER A 17 -16.01 -0.33 1.24
CA SER A 17 -14.91 -1.30 1.33
C SER A 17 -15.10 -2.21 2.52
N SER A 18 -14.71 -3.48 2.38
CA SER A 18 -14.87 -4.48 3.44
C SER A 18 -13.70 -5.47 3.45
N LEU A 19 -13.54 -6.16 4.56
CA LEU A 19 -12.55 -7.21 4.74
C LEU A 19 -13.27 -8.52 5.07
N SER A 20 -13.13 -9.52 4.21
CA SER A 20 -13.65 -10.87 4.44
C SER A 20 -12.51 -11.82 4.82
N PHE A 21 -12.83 -12.89 5.51
CA PHE A 21 -11.89 -13.95 5.88
C PHE A 21 -12.44 -15.32 5.47
N TYR A 22 -11.64 -16.08 4.73
CA TYR A 22 -11.93 -17.49 4.43
C TYR A 22 -11.08 -18.39 5.33
N ASP A 23 -11.74 -19.18 6.13
CA ASP A 23 -11.12 -20.13 7.07
C ASP A 23 -10.88 -21.48 6.39
N PHE A 24 -9.64 -21.97 6.39
CA PHE A 24 -9.26 -23.23 5.74
C PHE A 24 -9.74 -24.47 6.49
N GLU A 25 -10.00 -24.40 7.78
CA GLU A 25 -10.47 -25.53 8.59
C GLU A 25 -11.98 -25.73 8.42
N THR A 26 -12.73 -24.65 8.65
CA THR A 26 -14.20 -24.69 8.60
C THR A 26 -14.75 -24.58 7.19
N LYS A 27 -13.93 -24.16 6.19
CA LYS A 27 -14.32 -23.90 4.79
C LYS A 27 -15.41 -22.83 4.66
N LYS A 28 -15.47 -21.90 5.60
CA LYS A 28 -16.47 -20.82 5.63
C LYS A 28 -15.85 -19.46 5.35
N VAL A 29 -16.65 -18.61 4.73
CA VAL A 29 -16.34 -17.19 4.56
C VAL A 29 -17.04 -16.42 5.67
N GLU A 30 -16.28 -15.60 6.39
CA GLU A 30 -16.80 -14.56 7.24
C GLU A 30 -16.74 -13.23 6.48
N ALA A 31 -17.92 -12.74 6.09
CA ALA A 31 -18.03 -11.49 5.36
C ALA A 31 -17.89 -10.31 6.32
N ASP A 32 -17.16 -9.27 5.86
CA ASP A 32 -16.95 -7.99 6.55
C ASP A 32 -16.55 -8.15 8.05
N ILE A 33 -15.52 -8.97 8.28
CA ILE A 33 -14.96 -9.21 9.62
C ILE A 33 -14.54 -7.88 10.29
N PHE A 34 -14.04 -6.89 9.50
CA PHE A 34 -13.65 -5.61 10.06
C PHE A 34 -14.82 -4.87 10.71
N LYS A 35 -15.94 -4.74 9.98
CA LYS A 35 -17.14 -4.07 10.49
C LYS A 35 -17.74 -4.81 11.69
N LYS A 36 -17.77 -6.14 11.62
CA LYS A 36 -18.28 -6.99 12.71
C LYS A 36 -17.51 -6.76 14.00
N VAL A 37 -16.18 -6.71 13.95
CA VAL A 37 -15.32 -6.58 15.13
C VAL A 37 -15.26 -5.15 15.64
N ASN A 38 -15.31 -4.14 14.75
CA ASN A 38 -15.03 -2.73 15.13
C ASN A 38 -16.29 -1.85 15.17
N GLY A 39 -17.46 -2.33 14.75
CA GLY A 39 -18.72 -1.58 14.75
C GLY A 39 -18.76 -0.41 13.74
N ARG A 40 -17.77 -0.33 12.84
CA ARG A 40 -17.67 0.71 11.80
C ARG A 40 -17.19 0.11 10.48
N GLY A 41 -17.50 0.74 9.35
CA GLY A 41 -16.98 0.37 8.04
C GLY A 41 -15.48 0.62 7.91
N LEU A 42 -14.86 -0.06 6.93
CA LEU A 42 -13.43 0.10 6.63
C LEU A 42 -13.13 1.44 5.95
N GLY A 43 -14.03 1.88 5.06
CA GLY A 43 -13.88 3.14 4.33
C GLY A 43 -14.19 3.02 2.84
N ASP A 44 -13.61 3.92 2.06
CA ASP A 44 -13.82 4.04 0.62
C ASP A 44 -12.57 3.68 -0.17
N THR A 45 -12.72 2.77 -1.11
CA THR A 45 -11.67 2.32 -2.03
C THR A 45 -10.44 1.77 -1.30
N ALA A 46 -10.63 0.66 -0.57
CA ALA A 46 -9.51 -0.09 -0.03
C ALA A 46 -8.73 -0.74 -1.18
N ASN A 47 -7.42 -0.51 -1.24
CA ASN A 47 -6.59 -0.84 -2.39
C ASN A 47 -5.65 -2.01 -2.15
N ASP A 48 -5.05 -2.09 -0.99
CA ASP A 48 -4.06 -3.12 -0.68
C ASP A 48 -4.08 -3.53 0.78
N ILE A 49 -3.67 -4.76 1.06
CA ILE A 49 -3.50 -5.31 2.40
C ILE A 49 -2.18 -6.07 2.50
N LEU A 50 -1.39 -5.72 3.49
CA LEU A 50 -0.14 -6.41 3.82
C LEU A 50 -0.23 -7.02 5.23
N VAL A 51 0.00 -8.31 5.34
CA VAL A 51 0.23 -8.97 6.64
C VAL A 51 1.71 -8.95 6.95
N TYR A 52 2.09 -8.34 8.08
CA TYR A 52 3.48 -8.30 8.53
C TYR A 52 3.58 -8.46 10.04
N GLY A 53 4.26 -9.51 10.48
CA GLY A 53 4.31 -9.93 11.88
C GLY A 53 2.93 -10.33 12.39
N SER A 54 2.49 -9.73 13.50
CA SER A 54 1.19 -9.98 14.12
C SER A 54 0.08 -9.00 13.69
N LYS A 55 0.31 -8.23 12.62
CA LYS A 55 -0.58 -7.15 12.18
C LYS A 55 -0.88 -7.24 10.69
N ALA A 56 -2.00 -6.66 10.28
CA ALA A 56 -2.27 -6.36 8.88
C ALA A 56 -2.45 -4.84 8.70
N TYR A 57 -1.93 -4.34 7.60
CA TYR A 57 -1.96 -2.93 7.20
C TYR A 57 -2.83 -2.81 5.96
N ILE A 58 -3.80 -1.92 5.96
CA ILE A 58 -4.77 -1.75 4.88
C ILE A 58 -4.72 -0.31 4.37
N ALA A 59 -4.46 -0.15 3.08
CA ALA A 59 -4.49 1.13 2.39
C ALA A 59 -5.92 1.45 1.96
N VAL A 60 -6.53 2.49 2.53
CA VAL A 60 -7.89 2.92 2.18
C VAL A 60 -7.80 4.26 1.46
N THR A 61 -7.63 4.18 0.14
CA THR A 61 -7.16 5.29 -0.70
C THR A 61 -8.04 6.53 -0.61
N ASN A 62 -9.34 6.41 -0.90
CA ASN A 62 -10.24 7.58 -0.92
C ASN A 62 -10.64 8.06 0.47
N SER A 63 -10.53 7.22 1.48
CA SER A 63 -10.68 7.66 2.88
C SER A 63 -9.42 8.35 3.41
N ASN A 64 -8.32 8.37 2.67
CA ASN A 64 -7.03 8.94 3.09
C ASN A 64 -6.49 8.33 4.39
N THR A 65 -6.74 7.04 4.62
CA THR A 65 -6.36 6.38 5.87
C THR A 65 -5.56 5.11 5.60
N ILE A 66 -4.67 4.80 6.55
CA ILE A 66 -4.06 3.48 6.68
C ILE A 66 -4.65 2.86 7.93
N GLU A 67 -5.37 1.76 7.77
CA GLU A 67 -5.90 1.01 8.89
C GLU A 67 -4.90 -0.07 9.30
N VAL A 68 -4.58 -0.17 10.59
CA VAL A 68 -3.74 -1.23 11.13
C VAL A 68 -4.59 -2.08 12.06
N ILE A 69 -4.67 -3.37 11.79
CA ILE A 69 -5.47 -4.34 12.54
C ILE A 69 -4.61 -5.46 13.11
N ASP A 70 -5.09 -6.12 14.16
CA ASP A 70 -4.57 -7.43 14.53
C ASP A 70 -5.09 -8.52 13.56
N LEU A 71 -4.58 -9.76 13.72
CA LEU A 71 -4.98 -10.86 12.83
C LEU A 71 -6.40 -11.40 13.15
N GLN A 72 -7.13 -10.84 14.10
CA GLN A 72 -8.53 -11.09 14.38
C GLN A 72 -9.45 -10.01 13.79
N GLY A 73 -8.88 -9.01 13.09
CA GLY A 73 -9.62 -7.94 12.44
C GLY A 73 -9.89 -6.73 13.34
N LYS A 74 -9.38 -6.70 14.59
CA LYS A 74 -9.56 -5.59 15.50
C LYS A 74 -8.63 -4.43 15.12
N SER A 75 -9.20 -3.23 14.99
CA SER A 75 -8.45 -2.00 14.76
C SER A 75 -7.51 -1.71 15.94
N LEU A 76 -6.23 -1.60 15.63
CA LEU A 76 -5.18 -1.19 16.55
C LEU A 76 -4.88 0.30 16.40
N LYS A 77 -4.92 0.80 15.16
CA LYS A 77 -4.65 2.19 14.83
C LYS A 77 -5.21 2.54 13.46
N GLN A 78 -5.84 3.69 13.36
CA GLN A 78 -6.11 4.35 12.10
C GLN A 78 -5.14 5.52 11.94
N ILE A 79 -4.29 5.49 10.92
CA ILE A 79 -3.33 6.54 10.60
C ILE A 79 -4.01 7.46 9.59
N VAL A 80 -4.13 8.72 9.96
CA VAL A 80 -4.65 9.80 9.12
C VAL A 80 -3.56 10.84 8.89
N SER A 81 -3.71 11.70 7.89
CA SER A 81 -2.81 12.83 7.69
C SER A 81 -3.28 14.04 8.47
N ASP A 82 -2.33 14.77 9.01
CA ASP A 82 -2.57 16.07 9.65
C ASP A 82 -2.49 17.25 8.63
N GLY A 83 -2.39 16.95 7.35
CA GLY A 83 -2.22 17.93 6.28
C GLY A 83 -2.63 17.35 4.92
N ASP A 84 -1.67 17.26 4.00
CA ASP A 84 -1.93 16.74 2.65
C ASP A 84 -2.51 15.33 2.67
N PRO A 85 -3.45 15.01 1.76
CA PRO A 85 -4.05 13.69 1.66
C PRO A 85 -2.99 12.59 1.53
N LEU A 86 -3.14 11.50 2.27
CA LEU A 86 -2.26 10.33 2.16
C LEU A 86 -2.48 9.62 0.83
N GLN A 87 -3.72 9.34 0.48
CA GLN A 87 -4.09 8.51 -0.67
C GLN A 87 -3.20 7.26 -0.79
N PRO A 88 -3.17 6.39 0.24
CA PRO A 88 -2.27 5.25 0.27
C PRO A 88 -2.66 4.23 -0.78
N ARG A 89 -1.66 3.60 -1.42
CA ARG A 89 -1.88 2.67 -2.52
C ARG A 89 -1.42 1.26 -2.20
N PHE A 90 -0.13 1.01 -2.18
CA PHE A 90 0.46 -0.32 -2.02
C PHE A 90 1.49 -0.35 -0.92
N PHE A 91 1.63 -1.52 -0.31
CA PHE A 91 2.60 -1.75 0.74
C PHE A 91 3.78 -2.60 0.27
N SER A 92 4.89 -2.42 0.95
CA SER A 92 6.02 -3.35 1.01
C SER A 92 6.54 -3.41 2.44
N CYS A 93 7.25 -4.47 2.80
CA CYS A 93 7.86 -4.57 4.13
C CYS A 93 9.29 -5.08 4.04
N TYR A 94 10.14 -4.59 4.91
CA TYR A 94 11.52 -5.03 5.01
C TYR A 94 12.12 -4.63 6.36
N ASN A 95 12.83 -5.56 6.98
CA ASN A 95 13.64 -5.33 8.17
C ASN A 95 12.93 -4.56 9.30
N GLY A 96 11.74 -5.03 9.69
CA GLY A 96 10.95 -4.44 10.78
C GLY A 96 10.16 -3.17 10.41
N LYS A 97 10.18 -2.75 9.16
CA LYS A 97 9.46 -1.56 8.67
C LYS A 97 8.42 -1.92 7.62
N VAL A 98 7.38 -1.12 7.54
CA VAL A 98 6.39 -1.14 6.48
C VAL A 98 6.51 0.15 5.68
N TYR A 99 6.47 0.01 4.36
CA TYR A 99 6.52 1.11 3.41
C TYR A 99 5.18 1.18 2.67
N VAL A 100 4.69 2.38 2.40
CA VAL A 100 3.44 2.59 1.68
C VAL A 100 3.62 3.68 0.63
N SER A 101 3.23 3.39 -0.61
CA SER A 101 3.17 4.39 -1.67
C SER A 101 1.95 5.30 -1.46
N LEU A 102 2.16 6.61 -1.64
CA LEU A 102 1.16 7.65 -1.48
C LEU A 102 0.97 8.39 -2.80
N TYR A 103 -0.23 8.47 -3.29
CA TYR A 103 -0.54 9.00 -4.63
C TYR A 103 -0.06 10.44 -4.86
N GLY A 104 0.15 11.22 -3.79
CA GLY A 104 0.77 12.56 -3.84
C GLY A 104 2.26 12.58 -4.20
N GLY A 105 2.86 11.46 -4.62
CA GLY A 105 4.26 11.40 -5.05
C GLY A 105 5.26 11.14 -3.92
N TYR A 106 4.87 10.37 -2.92
CA TYR A 106 5.72 10.00 -1.79
C TYR A 106 5.66 8.51 -1.51
N VAL A 107 6.68 8.01 -0.82
CA VAL A 107 6.62 6.78 -0.05
C VAL A 107 6.77 7.13 1.43
N ALA A 108 5.87 6.64 2.27
CA ALA A 108 6.01 6.74 3.72
C ALA A 108 6.59 5.46 4.29
N ARG A 109 7.43 5.60 5.32
CA ARG A 109 7.93 4.53 6.16
C ARG A 109 7.22 4.55 7.49
N LEU A 110 6.61 3.43 7.87
CA LEU A 110 5.87 3.24 9.11
C LEU A 110 6.73 2.52 10.14
N ASP A 111 6.69 3.00 11.35
CA ASP A 111 7.19 2.25 12.50
C ASP A 111 6.13 1.23 12.95
N THR A 112 6.52 -0.05 13.02
CA THR A 112 5.61 -1.16 13.32
C THR A 112 5.28 -1.32 14.80
N THR A 113 5.93 -0.56 15.68
CA THR A 113 5.68 -0.54 17.12
C THR A 113 4.77 0.62 17.52
N SER A 114 5.16 1.85 17.17
CA SER A 114 4.36 3.05 17.47
C SER A 114 3.15 3.21 16.55
N LEU A 115 3.13 2.53 15.41
CA LEU A 115 2.11 2.61 14.36
C LEU A 115 1.93 4.06 13.86
N THR A 116 3.05 4.71 13.57
CA THR A 116 3.10 6.08 13.06
C THR A 116 3.97 6.17 11.82
N ILE A 117 3.72 7.19 10.99
CA ILE A 117 4.64 7.55 9.90
C ILE A 117 5.88 8.19 10.53
N GLU A 118 7.04 7.54 10.40
CA GLU A 118 8.29 8.07 10.92
C GLU A 118 9.04 8.95 9.91
N SER A 119 8.82 8.73 8.62
CA SER A 119 9.45 9.53 7.56
C SER A 119 8.75 9.34 6.22
N LYS A 120 8.93 10.32 5.31
CA LYS A 120 8.47 10.27 3.92
C LYS A 120 9.62 10.61 2.99
N VAL A 121 9.68 9.95 1.84
CA VAL A 121 10.60 10.28 0.74
C VAL A 121 9.79 10.65 -0.50
N LYS A 122 10.18 11.75 -1.17
CA LYS A 122 9.57 12.15 -2.44
C LYS A 122 10.05 11.22 -3.55
N VAL A 123 9.12 10.80 -4.43
CA VAL A 123 9.35 9.93 -5.58
C VAL A 123 8.71 10.56 -6.84
N GLY A 124 8.40 9.76 -7.85
CA GLY A 124 7.65 10.24 -9.02
C GLY A 124 6.15 10.41 -8.77
N ARG A 125 5.41 10.67 -9.85
CA ARG A 125 3.97 10.95 -9.76
C ARG A 125 3.14 9.68 -9.63
N ASN A 126 2.13 9.73 -8.78
CA ASN A 126 1.17 8.66 -8.53
C ASN A 126 1.86 7.29 -8.39
N PRO A 127 2.70 7.11 -7.36
CA PRO A 127 3.40 5.84 -7.15
C PRO A 127 2.41 4.73 -6.83
N GLU A 128 2.66 3.58 -7.43
CA GLU A 128 1.88 2.34 -7.32
C GLU A 128 2.69 1.28 -6.58
N GLN A 129 2.81 0.05 -7.14
CA GLN A 129 3.53 -1.02 -6.47
C GLN A 129 5.02 -0.75 -6.31
N MET A 130 5.56 -1.44 -5.32
CA MET A 130 6.96 -1.34 -4.92
C MET A 130 7.57 -2.73 -4.78
N ALA A 131 8.84 -2.87 -5.13
CA ALA A 131 9.63 -4.07 -4.91
C ALA A 131 10.90 -3.73 -4.12
N ILE A 132 11.36 -4.67 -3.31
CA ILE A 132 12.59 -4.51 -2.51
C ILE A 132 13.61 -5.54 -2.96
N ALA A 133 14.79 -5.06 -3.35
CA ALA A 133 15.94 -5.89 -3.67
C ALA A 133 17.24 -5.15 -3.29
N ASN A 134 18.22 -5.89 -2.79
CA ASN A 134 19.58 -5.37 -2.51
C ASN A 134 19.60 -4.07 -1.68
N ASN A 135 18.82 -4.00 -0.60
CA ASN A 135 18.64 -2.84 0.28
C ASN A 135 18.12 -1.58 -0.44
N LYS A 136 17.44 -1.75 -1.55
CA LYS A 136 16.79 -0.69 -2.30
C LYS A 136 15.30 -0.96 -2.43
N LEU A 137 14.51 0.11 -2.38
CA LEU A 137 13.09 0.10 -2.70
C LEU A 137 12.91 0.71 -4.09
N TYR A 138 12.37 -0.08 -5.00
CA TYR A 138 11.98 0.32 -6.34
C TYR A 138 10.50 0.69 -6.32
N VAL A 139 10.15 1.83 -6.88
CA VAL A 139 8.79 2.40 -6.82
C VAL A 139 8.32 2.70 -8.23
N ALA A 140 7.27 2.04 -8.68
CA ALA A 140 6.64 2.32 -9.97
C ALA A 140 5.87 3.64 -9.92
N ASN A 141 6.25 4.62 -10.74
CA ASN A 141 5.58 5.91 -10.82
C ASN A 141 4.67 5.91 -12.06
N SER A 142 3.38 5.71 -11.86
CA SER A 142 2.44 5.52 -12.97
C SER A 142 2.00 6.83 -13.63
N GLY A 143 1.90 7.91 -12.85
CA GLY A 143 1.22 9.11 -13.30
C GLY A 143 -0.27 8.88 -13.59
N GLY A 144 -0.88 7.85 -13.00
CA GLY A 144 -2.21 7.37 -13.33
C GLY A 144 -3.34 8.38 -13.12
N ALA A 145 -3.19 9.35 -12.20
CA ALA A 145 -4.15 10.43 -12.04
C ALA A 145 -4.07 11.49 -13.16
N ASP A 146 -2.96 11.53 -13.89
CA ASP A 146 -2.68 12.54 -14.90
C ASP A 146 -2.97 12.10 -16.34
N PHE A 147 -3.52 10.89 -16.54
CA PHE A 147 -3.69 10.26 -17.85
C PHE A 147 -4.47 11.10 -18.87
N ASN A 148 -5.41 11.93 -18.41
CA ASN A 148 -6.21 12.83 -19.24
C ASN A 148 -5.70 14.28 -19.26
N THR A 149 -4.51 14.54 -18.72
CA THR A 149 -3.91 15.87 -18.70
C THR A 149 -2.83 16.02 -19.77
N ALA A 150 -2.37 17.24 -20.00
CA ALA A 150 -1.26 17.51 -20.92
C ALA A 150 0.06 16.86 -20.48
N VAL A 151 0.20 16.53 -19.20
CA VAL A 151 1.40 15.86 -18.65
C VAL A 151 1.36 14.34 -18.94
N GLY A 152 0.18 13.74 -18.95
CA GLY A 152 -0.01 12.31 -19.18
C GLY A 152 0.63 11.42 -18.12
N TYR A 153 0.74 10.12 -18.41
CA TYR A 153 1.37 9.14 -17.55
C TYR A 153 2.85 9.46 -17.24
N ASP A 154 3.32 8.99 -16.09
CA ASP A 154 4.75 8.92 -15.78
C ASP A 154 5.39 7.71 -16.48
N LYS A 155 6.71 7.68 -16.56
CA LYS A 155 7.50 6.61 -17.20
C LYS A 155 8.79 6.34 -16.40
N THR A 156 8.70 6.42 -15.08
CA THR A 156 9.88 6.26 -14.23
C THR A 156 9.68 5.24 -13.13
N VAL A 157 10.77 4.65 -12.69
CA VAL A 157 10.90 3.91 -11.45
C VAL A 157 11.86 4.66 -10.55
N SER A 158 11.39 5.09 -9.37
CA SER A 158 12.27 5.67 -8.35
C SER A 158 13.04 4.59 -7.61
N VAL A 159 14.32 4.81 -7.39
CA VAL A 159 15.20 3.93 -6.59
C VAL A 159 15.52 4.62 -5.29
N VAL A 160 14.97 4.11 -4.20
CA VAL A 160 15.17 4.63 -2.84
C VAL A 160 16.14 3.73 -2.09
N ASP A 161 17.18 4.31 -1.51
CA ASP A 161 18.12 3.62 -0.63
C ASP A 161 17.47 3.41 0.75
N LEU A 162 17.25 2.17 1.16
CA LEU A 162 16.52 1.88 2.39
C LEU A 162 17.24 2.33 3.66
N PRO A 163 18.58 2.16 3.80
CA PRO A 163 19.29 2.63 4.99
C PRO A 163 19.16 4.14 5.23
N THR A 164 19.30 4.95 4.20
CA THR A 164 19.20 6.42 4.32
C THR A 164 17.79 6.96 4.11
N PHE A 165 16.91 6.17 3.55
CA PHE A 165 15.55 6.48 3.11
C PHE A 165 15.51 7.74 2.23
N LYS A 166 16.39 7.77 1.22
CA LYS A 166 16.49 8.85 0.23
C LYS A 166 16.43 8.30 -1.19
N GLU A 167 15.75 9.01 -2.09
CA GLU A 167 15.80 8.70 -3.51
C GLU A 167 17.22 8.91 -4.03
N LYS A 168 17.78 7.91 -4.70
CA LYS A 168 19.12 7.95 -5.31
C LYS A 168 19.07 8.30 -6.77
N THR A 169 18.11 7.76 -7.50
CA THR A 169 17.96 7.94 -8.92
C THR A 169 16.56 7.56 -9.37
N LYS A 170 16.23 7.94 -10.61
CA LYS A 170 15.08 7.42 -11.36
C LYS A 170 15.58 6.67 -12.59
N ILE A 171 14.93 5.55 -12.87
CA ILE A 171 15.13 4.76 -14.08
C ILE A 171 13.99 5.08 -15.03
N GLU A 172 14.31 5.49 -16.25
CA GLU A 172 13.30 5.67 -17.30
C GLU A 172 12.86 4.30 -17.82
N VAL A 173 11.55 4.11 -17.91
CA VAL A 173 10.91 2.85 -18.30
C VAL A 173 9.78 3.13 -19.30
N VAL A 174 9.04 2.10 -19.68
CA VAL A 174 7.83 2.27 -20.50
C VAL A 174 6.74 3.00 -19.71
N THR A 175 5.95 3.79 -20.40
CA THR A 175 4.84 4.60 -19.88
C THR A 175 3.89 3.79 -18.98
N ASN A 176 3.40 4.42 -17.90
CA ASN A 176 2.45 3.87 -16.95
C ASN A 176 2.93 2.56 -16.28
N PRO A 177 4.09 2.57 -15.59
CA PRO A 177 4.52 1.43 -14.80
C PRO A 177 3.63 1.29 -13.55
N VAL A 178 3.10 0.09 -13.30
CA VAL A 178 2.10 -0.13 -12.24
C VAL A 178 2.44 -1.27 -11.30
N ASN A 179 2.87 -2.43 -11.80
CA ASN A 179 3.13 -3.60 -10.97
C ASN A 179 4.62 -3.94 -10.95
N MET A 180 5.10 -4.32 -9.77
CA MET A 180 6.51 -4.70 -9.57
C MET A 180 6.62 -5.95 -8.71
N LEU A 181 7.62 -6.76 -9.02
CA LEU A 181 8.00 -7.95 -8.26
C LEU A 181 9.52 -8.06 -8.23
N ALA A 182 10.08 -8.44 -7.10
CA ALA A 182 11.48 -8.85 -7.00
C ALA A 182 11.56 -10.36 -6.75
N ASP A 183 12.50 -11.03 -7.38
CA ASP A 183 12.79 -12.44 -7.12
C ASP A 183 13.86 -12.62 -6.02
N SER A 184 14.16 -13.87 -5.70
CA SER A 184 15.14 -14.21 -4.67
C SER A 184 16.60 -13.93 -5.08
N GLN A 185 16.86 -13.66 -6.37
CA GLN A 185 18.19 -13.31 -6.88
C GLN A 185 18.42 -11.79 -6.85
N GLY A 186 17.34 -11.02 -6.62
CA GLY A 186 17.39 -9.56 -6.56
C GLY A 186 17.08 -8.89 -7.90
N ASP A 187 16.59 -9.65 -8.87
CA ASP A 187 16.08 -9.10 -10.12
C ASP A 187 14.69 -8.51 -9.90
N VAL A 188 14.42 -7.37 -10.52
CA VAL A 188 13.16 -6.63 -10.39
C VAL A 188 12.43 -6.63 -11.72
N TYR A 189 11.20 -7.12 -11.70
CA TYR A 189 10.31 -7.20 -12.86
C TYR A 189 9.26 -6.11 -12.77
N LEU A 190 8.95 -5.49 -13.90
CA LEU A 190 8.01 -4.37 -14.01
C LEU A 190 6.96 -4.68 -15.07
N VAL A 191 5.71 -4.35 -14.77
CA VAL A 191 4.60 -4.33 -15.73
C VAL A 191 4.15 -2.89 -15.93
N SER A 192 4.06 -2.48 -17.19
CA SER A 192 3.47 -1.20 -17.63
C SER A 192 2.17 -1.48 -18.40
N MET A 193 1.15 -0.60 -18.28
CA MET A 193 -0.16 -0.76 -18.90
C MET A 193 -0.49 0.38 -19.86
#